data_213a4cba5076a93a9b87a00c58b3f468
#
_entry.id   213a4cba5076a93a9b87a00c58b3f468
#
_cell.length_a   1.000
_cell.length_b   1.000
_cell.length_c   1.000
_cell.angle_alpha   90.00
_cell.angle_beta   90.00
_cell.angle_gamma   90.00
#
_symmetry.space_group_name_H-M   'P 1'
#
loop_
_entity.id
_entity.type
_entity.pdbx_description
1 polymer ?
#
loop_
_entity_poly.entity_id
_entity_poly.type
_entity_poly.pdbx_seq_one_letter_code
_entity_poly.pdbx_strand_id
1 'polypeptide(L)'
;KRSKLYKKIKELGHIATFDSVESSELRKWIAGFVRRYDKDISPANAELILDYVGNDMNRLSTELKKLVAFLGDKSSIEKSDIESIVSESLQNKIFEMINAIVVRNTQKAMDIYEDLIALKEAPLKIISMIAGQFNQLLNIKNMLMDGKGKKEIGTKLKLADYIVNKLVKQCQ
;
A
#
# COMPACT_ATOMS: atom_id res chain seq x y z
N LYS A 1 -19.03 -15.85 -7.46
CA LYS A 1 -19.82 -15.65 -8.71
C LYS A 1 -20.47 -16.96 -9.24
N ARG A 2 -20.14 -18.14 -8.68
CA ARG A 2 -20.72 -19.43 -9.09
C ARG A 2 -21.87 -19.93 -8.17
N SER A 3 -22.16 -19.28 -7.03
CA SER A 3 -23.19 -19.76 -6.10
C SER A 3 -24.61 -19.59 -6.69
N LYS A 4 -25.52 -20.50 -6.34
CA LYS A 4 -26.93 -20.42 -6.73
C LYS A 4 -27.57 -19.11 -6.28
N LEU A 5 -27.21 -18.65 -5.08
CA LEU A 5 -27.64 -17.37 -4.52
C LEU A 5 -27.24 -16.17 -5.41
N TYR A 6 -25.97 -16.12 -5.86
CA TYR A 6 -25.48 -15.04 -6.73
C TYR A 6 -26.29 -14.98 -8.03
N LYS A 7 -26.55 -16.15 -8.66
CA LYS A 7 -27.35 -16.21 -9.89
C LYS A 7 -28.78 -15.68 -9.65
N LYS A 8 -29.40 -16.09 -8.54
CA LYS A 8 -30.78 -15.67 -8.20
C LYS A 8 -30.88 -14.18 -7.94
N ILE A 9 -29.90 -13.58 -7.22
CA ILE A 9 -29.82 -12.13 -7.00
C ILE A 9 -29.66 -11.40 -8.35
N LYS A 10 -28.83 -11.92 -9.27
CA LYS A 10 -28.64 -11.32 -10.60
C LYS A 10 -29.90 -11.33 -11.46
N GLU A 11 -30.74 -12.35 -11.30
CA GLU A 11 -32.04 -12.45 -12.00
C GLU A 11 -33.10 -11.48 -11.44
N LEU A 12 -33.05 -11.21 -10.12
CA LEU A 12 -34.08 -10.43 -9.42
C LEU A 12 -33.70 -8.95 -9.23
N GLY A 13 -32.44 -8.56 -9.49
CA GLY A 13 -31.98 -7.20 -9.23
C GLY A 13 -30.62 -6.90 -9.84
N HIS A 14 -30.01 -5.80 -9.37
CA HIS A 14 -28.69 -5.35 -9.81
C HIS A 14 -27.60 -5.78 -8.82
N ILE A 15 -26.47 -6.24 -9.35
CA ILE A 15 -25.29 -6.56 -8.58
C ILE A 15 -24.23 -5.49 -8.88
N ALA A 16 -23.86 -4.70 -7.87
CA ALA A 16 -22.68 -3.84 -7.94
C ALA A 16 -21.48 -4.58 -7.36
N THR A 17 -20.36 -4.62 -8.10
CA THR A 17 -19.10 -5.16 -7.62
C THR A 17 -18.15 -4.02 -7.30
N PHE A 18 -17.58 -4.04 -6.10
CA PHE A 18 -16.56 -3.10 -5.65
C PHE A 18 -15.23 -3.83 -5.57
N ASP A 19 -14.57 -3.92 -6.71
CA ASP A 19 -13.24 -4.52 -6.80
C ASP A 19 -12.16 -3.52 -6.34
N SER A 20 -10.97 -4.02 -6.00
CA SER A 20 -9.84 -3.14 -5.66
C SER A 20 -9.49 -2.23 -6.84
N VAL A 21 -9.33 -0.95 -6.57
CA VAL A 21 -8.97 0.05 -7.58
C VAL A 21 -7.49 -0.09 -7.95
N GLU A 22 -7.17 0.03 -9.23
CA GLU A 22 -5.78 0.01 -9.70
C GLU A 22 -5.00 1.24 -9.24
N SER A 23 -3.69 1.09 -9.03
CA SER A 23 -2.82 2.19 -8.54
C SER A 23 -2.84 3.41 -9.46
N SER A 24 -2.99 3.21 -10.76
CA SER A 24 -3.11 4.30 -11.75
C SER A 24 -4.36 5.16 -11.52
N GLU A 25 -5.46 4.51 -11.20
CA GLU A 25 -6.74 5.18 -10.89
C GLU A 25 -6.71 5.83 -9.51
N LEU A 26 -6.07 5.18 -8.53
CA LEU A 26 -5.88 5.74 -7.20
C LEU A 26 -5.05 7.03 -7.24
N ARG A 27 -3.99 7.10 -8.04
CA ARG A 27 -3.23 8.34 -8.23
C ARG A 27 -4.08 9.47 -8.81
N LYS A 28 -4.89 9.17 -9.82
CA LYS A 28 -5.84 10.15 -10.39
C LYS A 28 -6.87 10.59 -9.36
N TRP A 29 -7.35 9.65 -8.55
CA TRP A 29 -8.30 9.94 -7.48
C TRP A 29 -7.68 10.83 -6.40
N ILE A 30 -6.45 10.56 -5.96
CA ILE A 30 -5.70 11.41 -5.02
C ILE A 30 -5.57 12.83 -5.57
N ALA A 31 -5.11 12.97 -6.82
CA ALA A 31 -4.98 14.28 -7.45
C ALA A 31 -6.34 15.01 -7.57
N GLY A 32 -7.39 14.30 -7.94
CA GLY A 32 -8.75 14.85 -7.97
C GLY A 32 -9.30 15.20 -6.59
N PHE A 33 -8.91 14.45 -5.55
CA PHE A 33 -9.31 14.74 -4.19
C PHE A 33 -8.71 16.05 -3.69
N VAL A 34 -7.39 16.22 -3.82
CA VAL A 34 -6.70 17.43 -3.31
C VAL A 34 -7.07 18.70 -4.08
N ARG A 35 -7.37 18.58 -5.38
CA ARG A 35 -7.87 19.71 -6.20
C ARG A 35 -9.17 20.31 -5.72
N ARG A 36 -10.05 19.54 -5.07
CA ARG A 36 -11.29 20.07 -4.46
C ARG A 36 -11.02 21.05 -3.31
N TYR A 37 -9.79 21.09 -2.83
CA TYR A 37 -9.32 21.97 -1.77
C TYR A 37 -8.27 22.97 -2.28
N ASP A 38 -8.27 23.23 -3.60
CA ASP A 38 -7.33 24.14 -4.26
C ASP A 38 -5.86 23.77 -4.02
N LYS A 39 -5.56 22.47 -3.96
CA LYS A 39 -4.22 21.94 -3.77
C LYS A 39 -3.78 21.14 -4.99
N ASP A 40 -2.47 21.19 -5.29
CA ASP A 40 -1.85 20.40 -6.33
C ASP A 40 -0.87 19.38 -5.75
N ILE A 41 -0.75 18.22 -6.41
CA ILE A 41 0.17 17.16 -6.05
C ILE A 41 0.86 16.59 -7.29
N SER A 42 2.17 16.39 -7.21
CA SER A 42 2.92 15.73 -8.27
C SER A 42 2.59 14.23 -8.34
N PRO A 43 2.73 13.59 -9.52
CA PRO A 43 2.56 12.14 -9.64
C PRO A 43 3.46 11.33 -8.70
N ALA A 44 4.69 11.80 -8.46
CA ALA A 44 5.63 11.16 -7.54
C ALA A 44 5.15 11.23 -6.09
N ASN A 45 4.59 12.37 -5.66
CA ASN A 45 4.07 12.55 -4.31
C ASN A 45 2.75 11.78 -4.11
N ALA A 46 1.91 11.66 -5.15
CA ALA A 46 0.72 10.80 -5.10
C ALA A 46 1.12 9.32 -4.95
N GLU A 47 2.18 8.86 -5.63
CA GLU A 47 2.73 7.51 -5.44
C GLU A 47 3.27 7.31 -4.02
N LEU A 48 3.98 8.30 -3.48
CA LEU A 48 4.49 8.24 -2.10
C LEU A 48 3.36 8.10 -1.07
N ILE A 49 2.24 8.80 -1.25
CA ILE A 49 1.07 8.63 -0.39
C ILE A 49 0.52 7.20 -0.49
N LEU A 50 0.45 6.63 -1.70
CA LEU A 50 0.02 5.24 -1.89
C LEU A 50 0.99 4.25 -1.25
N ASP A 51 2.28 4.51 -1.32
CA ASP A 51 3.30 3.69 -0.64
C ASP A 51 3.12 3.71 0.88
N TYR A 52 2.80 4.87 1.46
CA TYR A 52 2.61 5.01 2.91
C TYR A 52 1.30 4.40 3.39
N VAL A 53 0.20 4.70 2.71
CA VAL A 53 -1.16 4.41 3.18
C VAL A 53 -1.67 3.06 2.67
N GLY A 54 -1.25 2.68 1.45
CA GLY A 54 -1.82 1.54 0.70
C GLY A 54 -3.06 1.95 -0.09
N ASN A 55 -3.83 0.94 -0.51
CA ASN A 55 -5.00 1.11 -1.40
C ASN A 55 -6.36 1.16 -0.66
N ASP A 56 -6.36 1.31 0.66
CA ASP A 56 -7.58 1.50 1.43
C ASP A 56 -8.11 2.93 1.24
N MET A 57 -9.25 3.06 0.52
CA MET A 57 -9.86 4.35 0.18
C MET A 57 -10.27 5.17 1.40
N ASN A 58 -10.73 4.52 2.48
CA ASN A 58 -11.13 5.21 3.70
C ASN A 58 -9.92 5.81 4.39
N ARG A 59 -8.86 5.01 4.49
CA ARG A 59 -7.59 5.45 5.05
C ARG A 59 -6.96 6.56 4.21
N LEU A 60 -6.90 6.40 2.88
CA LEU A 60 -6.45 7.44 1.95
C LEU A 60 -7.22 8.75 2.14
N SER A 61 -8.55 8.68 2.19
CA SER A 61 -9.40 9.87 2.42
C SER A 61 -9.08 10.56 3.74
N THR A 62 -8.86 9.79 4.80
CA THR A 62 -8.53 10.33 6.13
C THR A 62 -7.16 11.01 6.14
N GLU A 63 -6.14 10.37 5.58
CA GLU A 63 -4.79 10.92 5.51
C GLU A 63 -4.72 12.16 4.62
N LEU A 64 -5.43 12.16 3.47
CA LEU A 64 -5.52 13.33 2.60
C LEU A 64 -6.23 14.51 3.26
N LYS A 65 -7.28 14.28 4.04
CA LYS A 65 -7.95 15.35 4.80
C LYS A 65 -7.01 15.97 5.84
N LYS A 66 -6.24 15.15 6.57
CA LYS A 66 -5.23 15.65 7.51
C LYS A 66 -4.18 16.49 6.79
N LEU A 67 -3.67 15.98 5.65
CA LEU A 67 -2.65 16.66 4.86
C LEU A 67 -3.15 18.02 4.34
N VAL A 68 -4.35 18.06 3.78
CA VAL A 68 -4.98 19.31 3.31
C VAL A 68 -5.16 20.31 4.44
N ALA A 69 -5.63 19.86 5.61
CA ALA A 69 -5.80 20.72 6.78
C ALA A 69 -4.46 21.27 7.30
N PHE A 70 -3.40 20.46 7.25
CA PHE A 70 -2.05 20.88 7.66
C PHE A 70 -1.46 21.95 6.75
N LEU A 71 -1.71 21.86 5.44
CA LEU A 71 -1.14 22.77 4.46
C LEU A 71 -1.67 24.23 4.56
N GLY A 72 -2.83 24.45 5.17
CA GLY A 72 -3.43 25.79 5.22
C GLY A 72 -3.48 26.44 3.84
N ASP A 73 -2.82 27.59 3.69
CA ASP A 73 -2.81 28.36 2.44
C ASP A 73 -1.80 27.85 1.38
N LYS A 74 -0.89 26.94 1.73
CA LYS A 74 0.08 26.34 0.80
C LYS A 74 -0.65 25.55 -0.28
N SER A 75 -0.45 25.89 -1.56
CA SER A 75 -1.15 25.28 -2.69
C SER A 75 -0.55 23.96 -3.19
N SER A 76 0.75 23.72 -2.96
CA SER A 76 1.46 22.55 -3.47
C SER A 76 1.83 21.58 -2.34
N ILE A 77 1.56 20.30 -2.55
CA ILE A 77 1.93 19.22 -1.63
C ILE A 77 3.36 18.76 -1.95
N GLU A 78 4.26 18.95 -1.01
CA GLU A 78 5.65 18.51 -1.12
C GLU A 78 5.90 17.20 -0.37
N LYS A 79 7.02 16.56 -0.66
CA LYS A 79 7.44 15.32 -0.01
C LYS A 79 7.55 15.47 1.50
N SER A 80 8.13 16.59 1.97
CA SER A 80 8.28 16.90 3.39
C SER A 80 6.95 17.00 4.14
N ASP A 81 5.89 17.53 3.48
CA ASP A 81 4.56 17.62 4.07
C ASP A 81 3.98 16.22 4.28
N ILE A 82 4.16 15.33 3.29
CA ILE A 82 3.70 13.94 3.35
C ILE A 82 4.43 13.20 4.48
N GLU A 83 5.76 13.29 4.53
CA GLU A 83 6.59 12.64 5.55
C GLU A 83 6.26 13.12 6.98
N SER A 84 5.81 14.36 7.13
CA SER A 84 5.46 14.94 8.44
C SER A 84 4.08 14.52 8.94
N ILE A 85 3.11 14.32 8.04
CA ILE A 85 1.69 14.20 8.42
C ILE A 85 1.06 12.87 8.08
N VAL A 86 1.46 12.25 6.97
CA VAL A 86 0.85 11.00 6.52
C VAL A 86 1.40 9.83 7.33
N SER A 87 0.49 9.16 8.03
CA SER A 87 0.87 7.99 8.84
C SER A 87 1.13 6.77 7.97
N GLU A 88 2.33 6.22 8.07
CA GLU A 88 2.64 4.96 7.40
C GLU A 88 1.76 3.80 7.88
N SER A 89 1.40 2.93 6.95
CA SER A 89 0.73 1.68 7.29
C SER A 89 1.69 0.72 7.99
N LEU A 90 1.15 -0.09 8.90
CA LEU A 90 1.92 -1.18 9.53
C LEU A 90 2.58 -2.08 8.48
N GLN A 91 1.86 -2.36 7.38
CA GLN A 91 2.38 -3.14 6.26
C GLN A 91 3.62 -2.48 5.62
N ASN A 92 3.58 -1.15 5.43
CA ASN A 92 4.72 -0.43 4.87
C ASN A 92 5.92 -0.41 5.83
N LYS A 93 5.69 -0.15 7.12
CA LYS A 93 6.75 -0.23 8.15
C LYS A 93 7.41 -1.61 8.19
N ILE A 94 6.64 -2.69 8.14
CA ILE A 94 7.19 -4.05 8.06
C ILE A 94 7.99 -4.25 6.77
N PHE A 95 7.51 -3.75 5.63
CA PHE A 95 8.23 -3.82 4.37
C PHE A 95 9.57 -3.09 4.44
N GLU A 96 9.59 -1.87 4.98
CA GLU A 96 10.82 -1.08 5.18
C GLU A 96 11.79 -1.76 6.17
N MET A 97 11.28 -2.36 7.23
CA MET A 97 12.10 -3.12 8.19
C MET A 97 12.78 -4.31 7.51
N ILE A 98 12.05 -5.07 6.69
CA ILE A 98 12.62 -6.19 5.93
C ILE A 98 13.66 -5.70 4.93
N ASN A 99 13.44 -4.57 4.25
CA ASN A 99 14.44 -3.96 3.39
C ASN A 99 15.72 -3.65 4.17
N ALA A 100 15.59 -3.05 5.35
CA ALA A 100 16.74 -2.75 6.21
C ALA A 100 17.50 -4.03 6.62
N ILE A 101 16.78 -5.11 6.94
CA ILE A 101 17.37 -6.42 7.27
C ILE A 101 18.15 -6.98 6.08
N VAL A 102 17.56 -6.97 4.88
CA VAL A 102 18.18 -7.50 3.65
C VAL A 102 19.48 -6.78 3.31
N VAL A 103 19.53 -5.45 3.46
CA VAL A 103 20.74 -4.66 3.22
C VAL A 103 21.66 -4.58 4.46
N ARG A 104 21.36 -5.36 5.51
CA ARG A 104 22.14 -5.43 6.76
C ARG A 104 22.26 -4.09 7.49
N ASN A 105 21.29 -3.19 7.31
CA ASN A 105 21.20 -1.96 8.09
C ASN A 105 20.46 -2.23 9.39
N THR A 106 21.20 -2.80 10.36
CA THR A 106 20.64 -3.22 11.66
C THR A 106 20.05 -2.04 12.44
N GLN A 107 20.73 -0.87 12.38
CA GLN A 107 20.23 0.30 13.10
C GLN A 107 18.83 0.70 12.61
N LYS A 108 18.66 0.89 11.29
CA LYS A 108 17.35 1.23 10.70
C LYS A 108 16.28 0.18 11.00
N ALA A 109 16.65 -1.11 11.00
CA ALA A 109 15.70 -2.18 11.32
C ALA A 109 15.22 -2.10 12.78
N MET A 110 16.13 -1.79 13.71
CA MET A 110 15.82 -1.61 15.13
C MET A 110 14.99 -0.36 15.38
N ASP A 111 15.32 0.76 14.75
CA ASP A 111 14.55 2.01 14.87
C ASP A 111 13.09 1.80 14.45
N ILE A 112 12.86 1.09 13.32
CA ILE A 112 11.50 0.77 12.85
C ILE A 112 10.79 -0.18 13.85
N TYR A 113 11.51 -1.15 14.42
CA TYR A 113 10.94 -2.05 15.42
C TYR A 113 10.52 -1.30 16.68
N GLU A 114 11.36 -0.40 17.19
CA GLU A 114 11.05 0.46 18.33
C GLU A 114 9.82 1.33 18.07
N ASP A 115 9.72 1.93 16.89
CA ASP A 115 8.54 2.66 16.45
C ASP A 115 7.26 1.80 16.50
N LEU A 116 7.35 0.56 16.03
CA LEU A 116 6.21 -0.37 16.04
C LEU A 116 5.77 -0.71 17.47
N ILE A 117 6.72 -0.88 18.38
CA ILE A 117 6.44 -1.11 19.81
C ILE A 117 5.84 0.15 20.45
N ALA A 118 6.37 1.35 20.13
CA ALA A 118 5.83 2.62 20.61
C ALA A 118 4.37 2.85 20.15
N LEU A 119 4.02 2.38 18.96
CA LEU A 119 2.64 2.36 18.43
C LEU A 119 1.75 1.29 19.08
N LYS A 120 2.27 0.57 20.08
CA LYS A 120 1.57 -0.53 20.79
C LYS A 120 1.16 -1.70 19.90
N GLU A 121 1.90 -1.92 18.80
CA GLU A 121 1.69 -3.11 18.00
C GLU A 121 2.20 -4.36 18.75
N ALA A 122 1.39 -5.41 18.75
CA ALA A 122 1.74 -6.63 19.48
C ALA A 122 2.98 -7.32 18.83
N PRO A 123 4.05 -7.66 19.59
CA PRO A 123 5.26 -8.28 19.03
C PRO A 123 4.97 -9.55 18.21
N LEU A 124 4.02 -10.36 18.66
CA LEU A 124 3.60 -11.56 17.94
C LEU A 124 2.99 -11.26 16.57
N LYS A 125 2.25 -10.15 16.46
CA LYS A 125 1.69 -9.66 15.19
C LYS A 125 2.82 -9.21 14.26
N ILE A 126 3.81 -8.49 14.76
CA ILE A 126 4.99 -8.05 14.00
C ILE A 126 5.73 -9.26 13.42
N ILE A 127 6.04 -10.25 14.25
CA ILE A 127 6.71 -11.50 13.82
C ILE A 127 5.89 -12.23 12.76
N SER A 128 4.58 -12.36 12.96
CA SER A 128 3.67 -13.00 11.99
C SER A 128 3.67 -12.28 10.64
N MET A 129 3.68 -10.94 10.65
CA MET A 129 3.74 -10.15 9.42
C MET A 129 5.09 -10.26 8.71
N ILE A 130 6.19 -10.28 9.46
CA ILE A 130 7.54 -10.53 8.91
C ILE A 130 7.59 -11.90 8.23
N ALA A 131 7.13 -12.95 8.91
CA ALA A 131 7.08 -14.31 8.37
C ALA A 131 6.21 -14.38 7.10
N GLY A 132 5.05 -13.73 7.11
CA GLY A 132 4.16 -13.62 5.95
C GLY A 132 4.85 -12.94 4.76
N GLN A 133 5.58 -11.85 5.01
CA GLN A 133 6.32 -11.13 3.97
C GLN A 133 7.44 -11.96 3.36
N PHE A 134 8.24 -12.66 4.18
CA PHE A 134 9.29 -13.58 3.68
C PHE A 134 8.70 -14.72 2.85
N ASN A 135 7.57 -15.29 3.27
CA ASN A 135 6.87 -16.31 2.50
C ASN A 135 6.40 -15.78 1.14
N GLN A 136 5.89 -14.55 1.09
CA GLN A 136 5.51 -13.90 -0.17
C GLN A 136 6.73 -13.69 -1.09
N LEU A 137 7.84 -13.20 -0.54
CA LEU A 137 9.10 -13.01 -1.29
C LEU A 137 9.61 -14.33 -1.85
N LEU A 138 9.61 -15.40 -1.06
CA LEU A 138 10.02 -16.74 -1.52
C LEU A 138 9.14 -17.23 -2.67
N ASN A 139 7.82 -17.10 -2.54
CA ASN A 139 6.88 -17.50 -3.59
C ASN A 139 7.11 -16.70 -4.89
N ILE A 140 7.30 -15.39 -4.78
CA ILE A 140 7.57 -14.52 -5.93
C ILE A 140 8.89 -14.89 -6.58
N LYS A 141 9.95 -15.09 -5.78
CA LYS A 141 11.26 -15.48 -6.29
C LYS A 141 11.21 -16.79 -7.05
N ASN A 142 10.54 -17.81 -6.51
CA ASN A 142 10.33 -19.09 -7.20
C ASN A 142 9.57 -18.91 -8.53
N MET A 143 8.50 -18.10 -8.53
CA MET A 143 7.75 -17.82 -9.75
C MET A 143 8.56 -17.07 -10.80
N LEU A 144 9.45 -16.14 -10.39
CA LEU A 144 10.38 -15.47 -11.29
C LEU A 144 11.41 -16.43 -11.88
N MET A 145 11.93 -17.37 -11.08
CA MET A 145 12.83 -18.42 -11.54
C MET A 145 12.14 -19.36 -12.54
N ASP A 146 10.84 -19.61 -12.39
CA ASP A 146 9.99 -20.35 -13.34
C ASP A 146 9.66 -19.52 -14.61
N GLY A 147 10.21 -18.32 -14.79
CA GLY A 147 9.98 -17.46 -15.94
C GLY A 147 8.64 -16.73 -15.97
N LYS A 148 7.90 -16.67 -14.86
CA LYS A 148 6.58 -16.03 -14.82
C LYS A 148 6.69 -14.51 -14.78
N GLY A 149 5.84 -13.86 -15.57
CA GLY A 149 5.77 -12.40 -15.61
C GLY A 149 5.01 -11.80 -14.42
N LYS A 150 5.24 -10.50 -14.15
CA LYS A 150 4.62 -9.76 -13.03
C LYS A 150 3.09 -9.86 -13.00
N LYS A 151 2.42 -9.79 -14.16
CA LYS A 151 0.96 -9.90 -14.25
C LYS A 151 0.46 -11.28 -13.80
N GLU A 152 1.14 -12.33 -14.21
CA GLU A 152 0.80 -13.71 -13.81
C GLU A 152 1.00 -13.91 -12.31
N ILE A 153 2.10 -13.35 -11.75
CA ILE A 153 2.38 -13.35 -10.31
C ILE A 153 1.24 -12.66 -9.55
N GLY A 154 0.86 -11.46 -9.98
CA GLY A 154 -0.23 -10.69 -9.36
C GLY A 154 -1.55 -11.44 -9.36
N THR A 155 -1.93 -12.03 -10.50
CA THR A 155 -3.16 -12.81 -10.63
C THR A 155 -3.15 -14.05 -9.72
N LYS A 156 -2.03 -14.79 -9.69
CA LYS A 156 -1.91 -16.04 -8.93
C LYS A 156 -1.90 -15.80 -7.41
N LEU A 157 -1.19 -14.77 -6.97
CA LEU A 157 -1.08 -14.42 -5.56
C LEU A 157 -2.19 -13.45 -5.10
N LYS A 158 -3.06 -13.01 -6.00
CA LYS A 158 -4.12 -12.01 -5.76
C LYS A 158 -3.57 -10.71 -5.15
N LEU A 159 -2.42 -10.28 -5.66
CA LEU A 159 -1.75 -9.05 -5.25
C LEU A 159 -2.00 -7.94 -6.28
N ALA A 160 -2.15 -6.72 -5.81
CA ALA A 160 -2.20 -5.54 -6.66
C ALA A 160 -0.85 -5.30 -7.36
N ASP A 161 -0.86 -4.74 -8.57
CA ASP A 161 0.33 -4.57 -9.41
C ASP A 161 1.45 -3.79 -8.72
N TYR A 162 1.12 -2.76 -7.93
CA TYR A 162 2.11 -1.97 -7.21
C TYR A 162 2.81 -2.80 -6.12
N ILE A 163 2.08 -3.70 -5.42
CA ILE A 163 2.65 -4.62 -4.43
C ILE A 163 3.59 -5.59 -5.12
N VAL A 164 3.16 -6.16 -6.25
CA VAL A 164 4.00 -7.08 -7.05
C VAL A 164 5.29 -6.38 -7.47
N ASN A 165 5.21 -5.15 -7.99
CA ASN A 165 6.38 -4.39 -8.40
C ASN A 165 7.33 -4.11 -7.23
N LYS A 166 6.80 -3.79 -6.06
CA LYS A 166 7.56 -3.53 -4.84
C LYS A 166 8.28 -4.81 -4.36
N LEU A 167 7.56 -5.92 -4.31
CA LEU A 167 8.08 -7.22 -3.88
C LEU A 167 9.09 -7.81 -4.89
N VAL A 168 8.87 -7.66 -6.19
CA VAL A 168 9.82 -8.10 -7.22
C VAL A 168 11.14 -7.35 -7.11
N LYS A 169 11.13 -6.03 -6.84
CA LYS A 169 12.34 -5.26 -6.57
C LYS A 169 13.08 -5.76 -5.32
N GLN A 170 12.35 -6.19 -4.32
CA GLN A 170 12.93 -6.72 -3.07
C GLN A 170 13.54 -8.13 -3.25
N CYS A 171 13.12 -8.89 -4.28
CA CYS A 171 13.65 -10.22 -4.60
C CYS A 171 14.98 -10.17 -5.39
N GLN A 172 15.35 -9.02 -5.95
CA GLN A 172 16.59 -8.82 -6.73
C GLN A 172 17.77 -8.52 -5.82
#